data_7311be564475297ebbde9e2fc3801f79
#
_entry.id   7311be564475297ebbde9e2fc3801f79
#
_cell.length_a   1.000
_cell.length_b   1.000
_cell.length_c   1.000
_cell.angle_alpha   90.00
_cell.angle_beta   90.00
_cell.angle_gamma   90.00
#
_symmetry.space_group_name_H-M   'P 1'
#
loop_
_entity.id
_entity.type
_entity.pdbx_description
1 polymer ?
#
loop_
_entity_poly.entity_id
_entity_poly.type
_entity_poly.pdbx_seq_one_letter_code
_entity_poly.pdbx_strand_id
1 'polypeptide(L)'
;MTYEEALQKINSRLRFGIKPGLERIEALCKKLGDPQKKPRFVHVAGTNGKGTTCTLIASVLTAAGYRTGLYTSPYVLDFRERFRIDGEMIPKAELIEEVKRVSPVADELEAAGDTVTEFEFITALAFDWFAQRDCDFVVLEVGLGGRFDATNVIDAPEAAAIASISLDHTAILGDTYAKIAFEKAGIIKKGGDVVLYPVQDPSVFETIESACNERGAHLHIPDEKNMQVNGTALTGTALTWRGLPLTLPFTGAHQVHNAATALTVLDVLREKHANITDEALQKGFASAYIPARMEILSQKPLVLLDGGHNPGCASALHEVLKTHLSGRHITAVMGMMADKDSMRYLELTAPHFERIITVRPQNPRSLSAEALADEAKHFCKDVQPAQSMKDAIEKATVSGDEVLVICGSFFLASEIRDLAIEKYKA
;
A
#
# COMPACT_ATOMS: atom_id res chain seq x y z
N MET A 1 27.49 12.33 -6.99
CA MET A 1 26.30 12.34 -6.10
C MET A 1 26.28 11.01 -5.36
N THR A 2 26.20 11.04 -4.03
CA THR A 2 26.00 9.84 -3.21
C THR A 2 24.51 9.47 -3.17
N TYR A 3 24.18 8.33 -2.58
CA TYR A 3 22.79 7.90 -2.39
C TYR A 3 22.02 8.86 -1.47
N GLU A 4 22.67 9.32 -0.41
CA GLU A 4 22.11 10.27 0.55
C GLU A 4 21.85 11.64 -0.11
N GLU A 5 22.76 12.11 -0.95
CA GLU A 5 22.57 13.34 -1.76
C GLU A 5 21.40 13.17 -2.75
N ALA A 6 21.24 11.98 -3.35
CA ALA A 6 20.10 11.71 -4.22
C ALA A 6 18.77 11.77 -3.46
N LEU A 7 18.68 11.15 -2.28
CA LEU A 7 17.51 11.25 -1.41
C LEU A 7 17.23 12.67 -0.95
N GLN A 8 18.28 13.45 -0.60
CA GLN A 8 18.12 14.87 -0.25
C GLN A 8 17.55 15.67 -1.42
N LYS A 9 18.01 15.42 -2.66
CA LYS A 9 17.48 16.08 -3.86
C LYS A 9 16.00 15.78 -4.06
N ILE A 10 15.57 14.52 -3.88
CA ILE A 10 14.17 14.11 -3.92
C ILE A 10 13.37 14.82 -2.82
N ASN A 11 13.81 14.70 -1.56
CA ASN A 11 13.13 15.24 -0.39
C ASN A 11 13.04 16.78 -0.40
N SER A 12 13.98 17.47 -1.04
CA SER A 12 13.94 18.93 -1.19
C SER A 12 12.66 19.43 -1.90
N ARG A 13 12.00 18.55 -2.68
CA ARG A 13 10.75 18.83 -3.39
C ARG A 13 9.50 18.66 -2.52
N LEU A 14 9.59 18.09 -1.30
CA LEU A 14 8.48 18.05 -0.34
C LEU A 14 7.93 19.42 0.03
N ARG A 15 8.78 20.47 -0.04
CA ARG A 15 8.37 21.87 0.20
C ARG A 15 7.24 22.35 -0.70
N PHE A 16 7.02 21.70 -1.85
CA PHE A 16 6.00 22.08 -2.81
C PHE A 16 4.61 21.52 -2.51
N GLY A 17 4.51 20.59 -1.53
CA GLY A 17 3.26 20.00 -1.08
C GLY A 17 2.51 19.22 -2.15
N ILE A 18 1.19 19.12 -2.00
CA ILE A 18 0.28 18.47 -2.96
C ILE A 18 -0.32 19.56 -3.86
N LYS A 19 -0.14 19.40 -5.15
CA LYS A 19 -0.70 20.29 -6.18
C LYS A 19 -1.52 19.48 -7.18
N PRO A 20 -2.85 19.57 -7.19
CA PRO A 20 -3.67 18.89 -8.20
C PRO A 20 -3.34 19.37 -9.62
N GLY A 21 -3.45 18.47 -10.59
CA GLY A 21 -3.18 18.74 -12.01
C GLY A 21 -2.11 17.81 -12.57
N LEU A 22 -2.21 17.49 -13.85
CA LEU A 22 -1.30 16.56 -14.55
C LEU A 22 -0.30 17.27 -15.45
N GLU A 23 -0.47 18.57 -15.70
CA GLU A 23 0.28 19.35 -16.69
C GLU A 23 1.79 19.32 -16.42
N ARG A 24 2.19 19.39 -15.14
CA ARG A 24 3.61 19.38 -14.72
C ARG A 24 4.30 18.05 -14.96
N ILE A 25 3.63 16.95 -14.56
CA ILE A 25 4.17 15.60 -14.79
C ILE A 25 4.14 15.25 -16.28
N GLU A 26 3.13 15.67 -17.03
CA GLU A 26 3.07 15.53 -18.49
C GLU A 26 4.23 16.27 -19.17
N ALA A 27 4.50 17.50 -18.77
CA ALA A 27 5.63 18.29 -19.28
C ALA A 27 6.97 17.63 -18.95
N LEU A 28 7.12 17.10 -17.72
CA LEU A 28 8.32 16.38 -17.29
C LEU A 28 8.52 15.10 -18.11
N CYS A 29 7.51 14.26 -18.23
CA CYS A 29 7.55 13.04 -19.02
C CYS A 29 7.86 13.32 -20.49
N LYS A 30 7.23 14.35 -21.09
CA LYS A 30 7.49 14.75 -22.47
C LYS A 30 8.95 15.12 -22.71
N LYS A 31 9.58 15.87 -21.79
CA LYS A 31 11.00 16.21 -21.87
C LYS A 31 11.93 15.01 -21.67
N LEU A 32 11.47 13.96 -20.96
CA LEU A 32 12.16 12.70 -20.80
C LEU A 32 11.93 11.71 -21.97
N GLY A 33 11.17 12.10 -23.00
CA GLY A 33 10.89 11.27 -24.18
C GLY A 33 9.70 10.31 -24.00
N ASP A 34 8.73 10.71 -23.19
CA ASP A 34 7.47 9.98 -22.92
C ASP A 34 7.68 8.55 -22.40
N PRO A 35 8.48 8.32 -21.35
CA PRO A 35 8.79 6.97 -20.87
C PRO A 35 7.55 6.20 -20.40
N GLN A 36 6.50 6.90 -19.94
CA GLN A 36 5.21 6.34 -19.51
C GLN A 36 4.40 5.70 -20.66
N LYS A 37 4.83 5.81 -21.91
CA LYS A 37 4.16 5.20 -23.07
C LYS A 37 4.78 3.87 -23.51
N LYS A 38 5.89 3.44 -22.91
CA LYS A 38 6.60 2.22 -23.32
C LYS A 38 6.05 0.93 -22.71
N PRO A 39 5.91 0.79 -21.36
CA PRO A 39 5.39 -0.43 -20.76
C PRO A 39 3.86 -0.56 -20.91
N ARG A 40 3.36 -1.79 -20.77
CA ARG A 40 1.95 -2.03 -20.49
C ARG A 40 1.66 -1.84 -19.02
N PHE A 41 0.57 -1.18 -18.68
CA PHE A 41 0.26 -0.84 -17.29
C PHE A 41 -0.94 -1.63 -16.74
N VAL A 42 -0.86 -1.98 -15.45
CA VAL A 42 -2.01 -2.23 -14.59
C VAL A 42 -2.05 -1.10 -13.56
N HIS A 43 -3.16 -0.38 -13.46
CA HIS A 43 -3.27 0.82 -12.65
C HIS A 43 -4.23 0.61 -11.48
N VAL A 44 -3.76 0.78 -10.24
CA VAL A 44 -4.52 0.41 -9.04
C VAL A 44 -4.75 1.63 -8.14
N ALA A 45 -6.02 2.04 -8.01
CA ALA A 45 -6.48 3.02 -7.03
C ALA A 45 -7.20 2.34 -5.86
N GLY A 46 -7.50 3.10 -4.81
CA GLY A 46 -8.20 2.62 -3.62
C GLY A 46 -7.80 3.41 -2.38
N THR A 47 -8.48 3.23 -1.27
CA THR A 47 -8.04 3.73 0.04
C THR A 47 -7.13 2.70 0.69
N ASN A 48 -7.61 1.49 0.91
CA ASN A 48 -6.86 0.37 1.47
C ASN A 48 -6.72 -0.75 0.44
N GLY A 49 -5.74 -1.64 0.62
CA GLY A 49 -5.55 -2.82 -0.22
C GLY A 49 -4.78 -2.60 -1.53
N LYS A 50 -4.50 -1.35 -1.94
CA LYS A 50 -3.75 -1.04 -3.17
C LYS A 50 -2.44 -1.83 -3.27
N GLY A 51 -1.55 -1.63 -2.28
CA GLY A 51 -0.24 -2.27 -2.27
C GLY A 51 -0.32 -3.80 -2.29
N THR A 52 -1.30 -4.41 -1.59
CA THR A 52 -1.52 -5.86 -1.63
C THR A 52 -1.94 -6.31 -3.03
N THR A 53 -2.95 -5.65 -3.61
CA THR A 53 -3.43 -5.95 -4.96
C THR A 53 -2.29 -5.81 -5.99
N CYS A 54 -1.53 -4.70 -5.94
CA CYS A 54 -0.37 -4.48 -6.81
C CYS A 54 0.68 -5.59 -6.66
N THR A 55 1.05 -5.94 -5.43
CA THR A 55 2.08 -6.95 -5.16
C THR A 55 1.65 -8.33 -5.66
N LEU A 56 0.40 -8.74 -5.43
CA LEU A 56 -0.12 -10.01 -5.93
C LEU A 56 -0.09 -10.07 -7.47
N ILE A 57 -0.55 -9.03 -8.15
CA ILE A 57 -0.53 -8.96 -9.61
C ILE A 57 0.91 -9.01 -10.14
N ALA A 58 1.81 -8.18 -9.58
CA ALA A 58 3.20 -8.13 -10.02
C ALA A 58 3.93 -9.46 -9.78
N SER A 59 3.73 -10.10 -8.62
CA SER A 59 4.34 -11.41 -8.32
C SER A 59 3.90 -12.50 -9.31
N VAL A 60 2.63 -12.49 -9.73
CA VAL A 60 2.13 -13.46 -10.72
C VAL A 60 2.69 -13.16 -12.12
N LEU A 61 2.73 -11.90 -12.54
CA LEU A 61 3.31 -11.52 -13.83
C LEU A 61 4.80 -11.90 -13.92
N THR A 62 5.55 -11.66 -12.83
CA THR A 62 6.95 -12.12 -12.71
C THR A 62 7.05 -13.65 -12.78
N ALA A 63 6.18 -14.37 -12.05
CA ALA A 63 6.15 -15.83 -12.08
C ALA A 63 5.76 -16.39 -13.46
N ALA A 64 4.99 -15.63 -14.25
CA ALA A 64 4.65 -15.95 -15.64
C ALA A 64 5.79 -15.66 -16.64
N GLY A 65 6.92 -15.12 -16.18
CA GLY A 65 8.11 -14.84 -16.99
C GLY A 65 8.15 -13.45 -17.64
N TYR A 66 7.22 -12.57 -17.29
CA TYR A 66 7.26 -11.16 -17.73
C TYR A 66 8.24 -10.36 -16.89
N ARG A 67 8.99 -9.47 -17.52
CA ARG A 67 9.77 -8.47 -16.81
C ARG A 67 8.82 -7.42 -16.23
N THR A 68 8.62 -7.48 -14.93
CA THR A 68 7.52 -6.79 -14.25
C THR A 68 8.02 -5.69 -13.33
N GLY A 69 7.69 -4.44 -13.68
CA GLY A 69 7.84 -3.30 -12.78
C GLY A 69 6.72 -3.24 -11.75
N LEU A 70 7.05 -2.83 -10.54
CA LEU A 70 6.10 -2.54 -9.47
C LEU A 70 6.43 -1.18 -8.86
N TYR A 71 5.45 -0.25 -8.91
CA TYR A 71 5.53 1.05 -8.26
C TYR A 71 4.51 1.14 -7.13
N THR A 72 4.98 1.34 -5.90
CA THR A 72 4.14 1.38 -4.69
C THR A 72 4.44 2.58 -3.80
N SER A 73 3.45 3.00 -3.00
CA SER A 73 3.57 4.09 -2.04
C SER A 73 2.61 3.93 -0.85
N PRO A 74 3.02 4.36 0.37
CA PRO A 74 4.38 4.75 0.75
C PRO A 74 5.32 3.52 0.86
N TYR A 75 6.61 3.75 1.00
CA TYR A 75 7.57 2.73 1.43
C TYR A 75 7.48 2.50 2.95
N VAL A 76 7.94 1.36 3.42
CA VAL A 76 7.96 1.01 4.85
C VAL A 76 9.39 1.09 5.41
N LEU A 77 10.33 0.36 4.85
CA LEU A 77 11.69 0.20 5.37
C LEU A 77 12.74 0.98 4.58
N ASP A 78 12.67 0.91 3.26
CA ASP A 78 13.64 1.53 2.35
C ASP A 78 12.91 2.33 1.26
N PHE A 79 13.35 3.54 1.00
CA PHE A 79 12.79 4.39 -0.07
C PHE A 79 12.68 3.67 -1.41
N ARG A 80 13.62 2.76 -1.71
CA ARG A 80 13.69 1.98 -2.95
C ARG A 80 12.58 0.94 -3.12
N GLU A 81 11.82 0.62 -2.05
CA GLU A 81 10.65 -0.23 -2.14
C GLU A 81 9.60 0.29 -3.13
N ARG A 82 9.61 1.62 -3.38
CA ARG A 82 8.74 2.26 -4.36
C ARG A 82 9.00 1.78 -5.79
N PHE A 83 10.19 1.27 -6.06
CA PHE A 83 10.67 0.94 -7.40
C PHE A 83 11.22 -0.49 -7.40
N ARG A 84 10.46 -1.44 -7.91
CA ARG A 84 10.89 -2.84 -7.99
C ARG A 84 10.76 -3.35 -9.42
N ILE A 85 11.66 -4.23 -9.83
CA ILE A 85 11.57 -5.04 -11.05
C ILE A 85 11.77 -6.49 -10.62
N ASP A 86 10.85 -7.37 -11.01
CA ASP A 86 10.87 -8.81 -10.70
C ASP A 86 11.01 -9.10 -9.19
N GLY A 87 10.42 -8.23 -8.35
CA GLY A 87 10.48 -8.28 -6.89
C GLY A 87 11.67 -7.59 -6.25
N GLU A 88 12.73 -7.29 -7.01
CA GLU A 88 13.96 -6.67 -6.52
C GLU A 88 13.87 -5.13 -6.56
N MET A 89 14.30 -4.48 -5.48
CA MET A 89 14.35 -3.02 -5.38
C MET A 89 15.40 -2.45 -6.35
N ILE A 90 15.14 -1.25 -6.87
CA ILE A 90 16.12 -0.50 -7.67
C ILE A 90 17.49 -0.46 -6.94
N PRO A 91 18.60 -0.83 -7.61
CA PRO A 91 19.94 -0.66 -7.03
C PRO A 91 20.23 0.81 -6.69
N LYS A 92 20.93 1.06 -5.57
CA LYS A 92 21.28 2.43 -5.17
C LYS A 92 22.00 3.20 -6.28
N ALA A 93 22.89 2.54 -7.01
CA ALA A 93 23.63 3.14 -8.13
C ALA A 93 22.68 3.59 -9.25
N GLU A 94 21.66 2.79 -9.58
CA GLU A 94 20.68 3.12 -10.60
C GLU A 94 19.76 4.26 -10.17
N LEU A 95 19.31 4.27 -8.91
CA LEU A 95 18.54 5.40 -8.39
C LEU A 95 19.32 6.73 -8.46
N ILE A 96 20.62 6.68 -8.18
CA ILE A 96 21.51 7.86 -8.33
C ILE A 96 21.52 8.33 -9.78
N GLU A 97 21.68 7.43 -10.75
CA GLU A 97 21.71 7.78 -12.17
C GLU A 97 20.35 8.33 -12.65
N GLU A 98 19.25 7.75 -12.19
CA GLU A 98 17.90 8.29 -12.50
C GLU A 98 17.73 9.71 -11.93
N VAL A 99 18.13 9.95 -10.67
CA VAL A 99 18.06 11.28 -10.07
C VAL A 99 18.92 12.27 -10.84
N LYS A 100 20.13 11.89 -11.28
CA LYS A 100 20.99 12.75 -12.12
C LYS A 100 20.34 13.09 -13.47
N ARG A 101 19.60 12.17 -14.05
CA ARG A 101 18.94 12.34 -15.35
C ARG A 101 17.71 13.22 -15.27
N VAL A 102 16.83 12.95 -14.30
CA VAL A 102 15.55 13.64 -14.19
C VAL A 102 15.68 15.02 -13.54
N SER A 103 16.66 15.21 -12.62
CA SER A 103 16.80 16.49 -11.90
C SER A 103 17.00 17.71 -12.80
N PRO A 104 17.90 17.71 -13.80
CA PRO A 104 18.09 18.88 -14.66
C PRO A 104 16.82 19.28 -15.40
N VAL A 105 16.01 18.28 -15.83
CA VAL A 105 14.74 18.52 -16.54
C VAL A 105 13.69 19.13 -15.60
N ALA A 106 13.60 18.62 -14.37
CA ALA A 106 12.69 19.17 -13.37
C ALA A 106 13.12 20.58 -12.90
N ASP A 107 14.44 20.83 -12.78
CA ASP A 107 14.97 22.13 -12.41
C ASP A 107 14.74 23.17 -13.54
N GLU A 108 14.79 22.76 -14.82
CA GLU A 108 14.43 23.59 -15.97
C GLU A 108 12.94 24.00 -15.93
N LEU A 109 12.04 23.06 -15.65
CA LEU A 109 10.62 23.35 -15.50
C LEU A 109 10.36 24.29 -14.33
N GLU A 110 11.03 24.10 -13.19
CA GLU A 110 10.92 25.00 -12.04
C GLU A 110 11.39 26.43 -12.39
N ALA A 111 12.48 26.57 -13.13
CA ALA A 111 12.97 27.86 -13.60
C ALA A 111 11.98 28.56 -14.56
N ALA A 112 11.17 27.80 -15.28
CA ALA A 112 10.09 28.29 -16.14
C ALA A 112 8.79 28.61 -15.40
N GLY A 113 8.71 28.34 -14.08
CA GLY A 113 7.54 28.57 -13.23
C GLY A 113 6.71 27.32 -12.90
N ASP A 114 7.02 26.19 -13.50
CA ASP A 114 6.32 24.91 -13.29
C ASP A 114 7.01 24.08 -12.20
N THR A 115 6.55 24.23 -10.99
CA THR A 115 7.14 23.56 -9.83
C THR A 115 6.74 22.08 -9.75
N VAL A 116 7.66 21.18 -10.05
CA VAL A 116 7.47 19.72 -9.95
C VAL A 116 7.49 19.30 -8.49
N THR A 117 6.40 18.67 -8.00
CA THR A 117 6.29 18.16 -6.63
C THR A 117 7.16 16.92 -6.41
N GLU A 118 7.35 16.52 -5.13
CA GLU A 118 8.11 15.30 -4.82
C GLU A 118 7.50 14.07 -5.47
N PHE A 119 6.17 13.90 -5.38
CA PHE A 119 5.50 12.72 -5.93
C PHE A 119 5.54 12.68 -7.47
N GLU A 120 5.37 13.81 -8.14
CA GLU A 120 5.55 13.92 -9.61
C GLU A 120 6.97 13.55 -10.02
N PHE A 121 7.98 14.01 -9.27
CA PHE A 121 9.37 13.72 -9.54
C PHE A 121 9.70 12.23 -9.40
N ILE A 122 9.30 11.60 -8.29
CA ILE A 122 9.55 10.16 -8.10
C ILE A 122 8.74 9.29 -9.07
N THR A 123 7.55 9.72 -9.47
CA THR A 123 6.76 9.03 -10.49
C THR A 123 7.45 9.07 -11.86
N ALA A 124 8.01 10.22 -12.24
CA ALA A 124 8.80 10.33 -13.48
C ALA A 124 10.08 9.48 -13.44
N LEU A 125 10.78 9.43 -12.28
CA LEU A 125 11.90 8.51 -12.07
C LEU A 125 11.49 7.04 -12.31
N ALA A 126 10.31 6.64 -11.79
CA ALA A 126 9.79 5.30 -11.97
C ALA A 126 9.53 4.98 -13.44
N PHE A 127 8.83 5.86 -14.14
CA PHE A 127 8.54 5.67 -15.56
C PHE A 127 9.83 5.56 -16.39
N ASP A 128 10.79 6.44 -16.14
CA ASP A 128 12.06 6.45 -16.89
C ASP A 128 12.85 5.16 -16.64
N TRP A 129 12.97 4.74 -15.39
CA TRP A 129 13.67 3.51 -15.02
C TRP A 129 13.02 2.26 -15.60
N PHE A 130 11.69 2.10 -15.47
CA PHE A 130 10.98 0.95 -16.04
C PHE A 130 11.09 0.89 -17.56
N ALA A 131 11.02 2.05 -18.22
CA ALA A 131 11.16 2.15 -19.67
C ALA A 131 12.57 1.81 -20.15
N GLN A 132 13.63 2.17 -19.41
CA GLN A 132 15.01 1.84 -19.72
C GLN A 132 15.35 0.37 -19.44
N ARG A 133 14.63 -0.24 -18.52
CA ARG A 133 14.77 -1.66 -18.18
C ARG A 133 13.89 -2.56 -19.04
N ASP A 134 13.23 -2.02 -20.06
CA ASP A 134 12.35 -2.77 -20.98
C ASP A 134 11.36 -3.67 -20.23
N CYS A 135 10.65 -3.10 -19.22
CA CYS A 135 9.60 -3.82 -18.53
C CYS A 135 8.44 -4.13 -19.47
N ASP A 136 7.98 -5.39 -19.49
CA ASP A 136 6.81 -5.82 -20.25
C ASP A 136 5.54 -5.24 -19.66
N PHE A 137 5.43 -5.31 -18.33
CA PHE A 137 4.34 -4.77 -17.53
C PHE A 137 4.87 -3.90 -16.40
N VAL A 138 4.08 -2.89 -16.04
CA VAL A 138 4.27 -2.13 -14.80
C VAL A 138 2.96 -2.11 -14.04
N VAL A 139 2.97 -2.63 -12.81
CA VAL A 139 1.86 -2.51 -11.87
C VAL A 139 2.06 -1.23 -11.07
N LEU A 140 1.13 -0.30 -11.22
CA LEU A 140 1.26 1.09 -10.82
C LEU A 140 0.24 1.42 -9.72
N GLU A 141 0.71 1.67 -8.49
CA GLU A 141 -0.13 2.10 -7.38
C GLU A 141 -0.34 3.63 -7.43
N VAL A 142 -1.60 4.06 -7.38
CA VAL A 142 -1.99 5.47 -7.21
C VAL A 142 -1.55 5.97 -5.83
N GLY A 143 -0.90 7.12 -5.77
CA GLY A 143 -0.48 7.74 -4.51
C GLY A 143 -1.66 8.32 -3.74
N LEU A 144 -2.45 9.19 -4.37
CA LEU A 144 -3.59 9.85 -3.73
C LEU A 144 -4.73 10.11 -4.72
N GLY A 145 -5.95 9.74 -4.34
CA GLY A 145 -7.12 9.96 -5.20
C GLY A 145 -7.09 9.07 -6.44
N GLY A 146 -6.81 9.63 -7.58
CA GLY A 146 -6.69 8.97 -8.89
C GLY A 146 -6.69 9.99 -10.03
N ARG A 147 -7.73 10.81 -10.13
CA ARG A 147 -7.97 11.74 -11.26
C ARG A 147 -6.78 12.67 -11.55
N PHE A 148 -6.20 13.25 -10.52
CA PHE A 148 -5.06 14.17 -10.58
C PHE A 148 -3.79 13.60 -9.99
N ASP A 149 -3.73 12.27 -9.80
CA ASP A 149 -2.52 11.61 -9.34
C ASP A 149 -1.48 11.56 -10.46
N ALA A 150 -0.20 11.79 -10.11
CA ALA A 150 0.88 11.79 -11.08
C ALA A 150 0.99 10.49 -11.89
N THR A 151 0.52 9.36 -11.35
CA THR A 151 0.49 8.08 -12.07
C THR A 151 -0.53 8.05 -13.20
N ASN A 152 -1.52 8.97 -13.22
CA ASN A 152 -2.63 8.96 -14.18
C ASN A 152 -2.31 9.58 -15.55
N VAL A 153 -1.03 9.94 -15.81
CA VAL A 153 -0.55 10.42 -17.12
C VAL A 153 -0.33 9.30 -18.14
N ILE A 154 -0.52 8.05 -17.76
CA ILE A 154 -0.47 6.90 -18.66
C ILE A 154 -1.69 6.89 -19.60
N ASP A 155 -1.52 6.27 -20.76
CA ASP A 155 -2.62 5.92 -21.65
C ASP A 155 -3.56 4.88 -20.99
N ALA A 156 -4.50 4.31 -21.73
CA ALA A 156 -5.38 3.28 -21.21
C ALA A 156 -4.56 2.07 -20.73
N PRO A 157 -4.62 1.72 -19.43
CA PRO A 157 -3.94 0.53 -18.94
C PRO A 157 -4.59 -0.74 -19.46
N GLU A 158 -3.87 -1.88 -19.42
CA GLU A 158 -4.42 -3.19 -19.76
C GLU A 158 -5.60 -3.54 -18.83
N ALA A 159 -5.52 -3.15 -17.57
CA ALA A 159 -6.63 -3.16 -16.63
C ALA A 159 -6.43 -2.07 -15.57
N ALA A 160 -7.53 -1.44 -15.15
CA ALA A 160 -7.56 -0.62 -13.95
C ALA A 160 -8.20 -1.43 -12.82
N ALA A 161 -7.75 -1.21 -11.57
CA ALA A 161 -8.39 -1.78 -10.40
C ALA A 161 -8.70 -0.69 -9.37
N ILE A 162 -9.87 -0.78 -8.74
CA ILE A 162 -10.26 0.07 -7.63
C ILE A 162 -10.43 -0.83 -6.41
N ALA A 163 -9.42 -0.81 -5.53
CA ALA A 163 -9.41 -1.53 -4.27
C ALA A 163 -10.40 -0.90 -3.27
N SER A 164 -10.41 -1.39 -2.04
CA SER A 164 -11.34 -0.93 -1.00
C SER A 164 -11.32 0.60 -0.82
N ILE A 165 -12.52 1.20 -0.75
CA ILE A 165 -12.72 2.62 -0.46
C ILE A 165 -13.23 2.78 0.97
N SER A 166 -12.60 3.66 1.73
CA SER A 166 -13.01 4.10 3.05
C SER A 166 -12.75 5.59 3.23
N LEU A 167 -13.28 6.20 4.29
CA LEU A 167 -13.03 7.59 4.60
C LEU A 167 -11.55 7.76 5.01
N ASP A 168 -10.80 8.43 4.18
CA ASP A 168 -9.41 8.85 4.41
C ASP A 168 -9.10 10.06 3.54
N HIS A 169 -8.17 10.89 3.96
CA HIS A 169 -7.81 12.13 3.28
C HIS A 169 -9.02 13.04 2.94
N THR A 170 -10.00 13.06 3.85
CA THR A 170 -11.30 13.72 3.63
C THR A 170 -11.20 15.21 3.33
N ALA A 171 -10.17 15.89 3.84
CA ALA A 171 -9.88 17.29 3.54
C ALA A 171 -9.52 17.54 2.05
N ILE A 172 -9.09 16.51 1.32
CA ILE A 172 -8.65 16.61 -0.09
C ILE A 172 -9.64 15.91 -1.01
N LEU A 173 -10.07 14.68 -0.66
CA LEU A 173 -10.87 13.83 -1.53
C LEU A 173 -12.37 13.96 -1.29
N GLY A 174 -12.77 14.68 -0.25
CA GLY A 174 -14.16 14.81 0.16
C GLY A 174 -14.54 13.88 1.32
N ASP A 175 -15.66 14.17 1.94
CA ASP A 175 -16.14 13.65 3.20
C ASP A 175 -17.19 12.51 3.08
N THR A 176 -17.41 12.01 1.85
CA THR A 176 -18.33 10.91 1.56
C THR A 176 -17.67 9.82 0.70
N TYR A 177 -18.14 8.59 0.80
CA TYR A 177 -17.69 7.48 -0.04
C TYR A 177 -17.83 7.79 -1.53
N ALA A 178 -18.93 8.39 -1.97
CA ALA A 178 -19.16 8.76 -3.35
C ALA A 178 -18.13 9.78 -3.88
N LYS A 179 -17.78 10.83 -3.08
CA LYS A 179 -16.77 11.81 -3.47
C LYS A 179 -15.39 11.17 -3.62
N ILE A 180 -15.01 10.32 -2.67
CA ILE A 180 -13.74 9.59 -2.72
C ILE A 180 -13.71 8.63 -3.91
N ALA A 181 -14.83 7.92 -4.18
CA ALA A 181 -14.98 7.04 -5.34
C ALA A 181 -14.84 7.82 -6.66
N PHE A 182 -15.43 9.01 -6.75
CA PHE A 182 -15.34 9.88 -7.92
C PHE A 182 -13.89 10.27 -8.25
N GLU A 183 -13.09 10.65 -7.25
CA GLU A 183 -11.68 10.96 -7.45
C GLU A 183 -10.88 9.73 -7.91
N LYS A 184 -11.21 8.53 -7.38
CA LYS A 184 -10.55 7.28 -7.78
C LYS A 184 -10.99 6.80 -9.15
N ALA A 185 -12.25 7.01 -9.53
CA ALA A 185 -12.77 6.75 -10.87
C ALA A 185 -12.03 7.52 -11.98
N GLY A 186 -11.25 8.54 -11.62
CA GLY A 186 -10.39 9.28 -12.55
C GLY A 186 -9.38 8.41 -13.31
N ILE A 187 -9.00 7.23 -12.80
CA ILE A 187 -8.10 6.31 -13.49
C ILE A 187 -8.78 5.47 -14.59
N ILE A 188 -10.11 5.46 -14.66
CA ILE A 188 -10.88 4.74 -15.67
C ILE A 188 -10.69 5.44 -17.01
N LYS A 189 -10.16 4.74 -18.00
CA LYS A 189 -9.96 5.27 -19.35
C LYS A 189 -11.05 4.76 -20.29
N LYS A 190 -11.25 5.47 -21.41
CA LYS A 190 -12.28 5.15 -22.40
C LYS A 190 -12.11 3.72 -22.94
N GLY A 191 -13.16 2.91 -22.87
CA GLY A 191 -13.18 1.53 -23.37
C GLY A 191 -12.27 0.56 -22.60
N GLY A 192 -11.76 0.97 -21.42
CA GLY A 192 -10.86 0.14 -20.62
C GLY A 192 -11.61 -0.88 -19.76
N ASP A 193 -10.87 -1.85 -19.21
CA ASP A 193 -11.38 -2.82 -18.25
C ASP A 193 -11.09 -2.32 -16.82
N VAL A 194 -12.10 -2.38 -15.97
CA VAL A 194 -12.07 -1.89 -14.58
C VAL A 194 -12.51 -2.98 -13.63
N VAL A 195 -11.66 -3.36 -12.69
CA VAL A 195 -12.00 -4.32 -11.63
C VAL A 195 -12.30 -3.56 -10.35
N LEU A 196 -13.49 -3.72 -9.79
CA LEU A 196 -13.89 -3.11 -8.53
C LEU A 196 -13.84 -4.14 -7.40
N TYR A 197 -13.25 -3.76 -6.27
CA TYR A 197 -13.25 -4.55 -5.02
C TYR A 197 -14.68 -4.96 -4.62
N PRO A 198 -14.92 -6.23 -4.25
CA PRO A 198 -16.28 -6.79 -4.18
C PRO A 198 -17.15 -6.29 -3.03
N VAL A 199 -16.55 -5.78 -1.96
CA VAL A 199 -17.25 -5.33 -0.75
C VAL A 199 -17.07 -3.82 -0.57
N GLN A 200 -18.07 -3.04 -0.99
CA GLN A 200 -18.05 -1.57 -0.97
C GLN A 200 -19.38 -1.02 -0.45
N ASP A 201 -19.36 0.26 -0.06
CA ASP A 201 -20.57 1.03 0.16
C ASP A 201 -21.39 1.12 -1.14
N PRO A 202 -22.73 1.04 -1.12
CA PRO A 202 -23.55 1.12 -2.33
C PRO A 202 -23.26 2.36 -3.20
N SER A 203 -22.99 3.52 -2.59
CA SER A 203 -22.67 4.75 -3.32
C SER A 203 -21.36 4.67 -4.10
N VAL A 204 -20.44 3.79 -3.70
CA VAL A 204 -19.21 3.51 -4.44
C VAL A 204 -19.53 2.75 -5.72
N PHE A 205 -20.34 1.68 -5.62
CA PHE A 205 -20.77 0.92 -6.81
C PHE A 205 -21.45 1.82 -7.84
N GLU A 206 -22.43 2.61 -7.40
CA GLU A 206 -23.17 3.55 -8.27
C GLU A 206 -22.22 4.55 -8.95
N THR A 207 -21.27 5.11 -8.20
CA THR A 207 -20.30 6.09 -8.73
C THR A 207 -19.37 5.47 -9.77
N ILE A 208 -18.83 4.26 -9.49
CA ILE A 208 -17.90 3.59 -10.41
C ILE A 208 -18.63 3.09 -11.65
N GLU A 209 -19.82 2.51 -11.49
CA GLU A 209 -20.65 2.06 -12.61
C GLU A 209 -21.02 3.23 -13.54
N SER A 210 -21.43 4.38 -12.96
CA SER A 210 -21.71 5.59 -13.74
C SER A 210 -20.47 6.03 -14.53
N ALA A 211 -19.30 6.06 -13.90
CA ALA A 211 -18.05 6.44 -14.56
C ALA A 211 -17.64 5.47 -15.66
N CYS A 212 -17.90 4.17 -15.49
CA CYS A 212 -17.68 3.15 -16.53
C CYS A 212 -18.63 3.37 -17.71
N ASN A 213 -19.91 3.57 -17.45
CA ASN A 213 -20.92 3.81 -18.48
C ASN A 213 -20.60 5.07 -19.31
N GLU A 214 -20.25 6.18 -18.67
CA GLU A 214 -19.86 7.43 -19.34
C GLU A 214 -18.66 7.27 -20.29
N ARG A 215 -17.72 6.35 -19.93
CA ARG A 215 -16.48 6.12 -20.68
C ARG A 215 -16.55 4.89 -21.59
N GLY A 216 -17.69 4.18 -21.61
CA GLY A 216 -17.82 2.91 -22.32
C GLY A 216 -16.83 1.86 -21.84
N ALA A 217 -16.46 1.88 -20.56
CA ALA A 217 -15.53 0.95 -19.95
C ALA A 217 -16.28 -0.28 -19.41
N HIS A 218 -15.59 -1.42 -19.33
CA HIS A 218 -16.14 -2.69 -18.87
C HIS A 218 -15.86 -2.84 -17.37
N LEU A 219 -16.94 -2.92 -16.57
CA LEU A 219 -16.83 -3.12 -15.13
C LEU A 219 -16.85 -4.62 -14.79
N HIS A 220 -15.82 -5.09 -14.09
CA HIS A 220 -15.70 -6.43 -13.55
C HIS A 220 -15.75 -6.38 -12.04
N ILE A 221 -16.58 -7.23 -11.44
CA ILE A 221 -16.64 -7.40 -9.98
C ILE A 221 -16.33 -8.86 -9.70
N PRO A 222 -15.38 -9.16 -8.78
CA PRO A 222 -15.10 -10.54 -8.40
C PRO A 222 -16.36 -11.29 -7.96
N ASP A 223 -16.66 -12.43 -8.60
CA ASP A 223 -17.76 -13.30 -8.18
C ASP A 223 -17.31 -14.17 -7.00
N GLU A 224 -17.94 -14.00 -5.86
CA GLU A 224 -17.66 -14.77 -4.64
C GLU A 224 -17.79 -16.29 -4.83
N LYS A 225 -18.61 -16.74 -5.78
CA LYS A 225 -18.73 -18.17 -6.12
C LYS A 225 -17.44 -18.76 -6.69
N ASN A 226 -16.58 -17.95 -7.23
CA ASN A 226 -15.27 -18.36 -7.77
C ASN A 226 -14.21 -18.53 -6.68
N MET A 227 -14.47 -18.04 -5.44
CA MET A 227 -13.53 -18.04 -4.33
C MET A 227 -14.06 -18.88 -3.17
N GLN A 228 -13.25 -19.83 -2.72
CA GLN A 228 -13.52 -20.60 -1.49
C GLN A 228 -12.34 -20.44 -0.54
N VAL A 229 -12.60 -20.04 0.69
CA VAL A 229 -11.61 -20.00 1.78
C VAL A 229 -11.61 -21.37 2.45
N ASN A 230 -10.47 -22.07 2.38
CA ASN A 230 -10.32 -23.45 2.92
C ASN A 230 -9.75 -23.45 4.35
N GLY A 231 -9.10 -22.35 4.76
CA GLY A 231 -8.56 -22.19 6.11
C GLY A 231 -7.78 -20.89 6.24
N THR A 232 -7.74 -20.36 7.47
CA THR A 232 -7.02 -19.13 7.80
C THR A 232 -6.09 -19.36 8.99
N ALA A 233 -4.89 -18.80 8.93
CA ALA A 233 -3.93 -18.76 10.01
C ALA A 233 -3.26 -17.38 10.02
N LEU A 234 -2.53 -17.04 11.08
CA LEU A 234 -1.74 -15.80 11.11
C LEU A 234 -0.69 -15.74 10.00
N THR A 235 -0.20 -16.91 9.56
CA THR A 235 0.79 -17.07 8.49
C THR A 235 0.20 -16.95 7.08
N GLY A 236 -1.12 -16.85 6.95
CA GLY A 236 -1.78 -16.73 5.66
C GLY A 236 -3.11 -17.46 5.55
N THR A 237 -3.63 -17.48 4.34
CA THR A 237 -4.95 -18.05 4.00
C THR A 237 -4.81 -19.04 2.87
N ALA A 238 -5.33 -20.27 3.07
CA ALA A 238 -5.51 -21.24 2.01
C ALA A 238 -6.86 -20.99 1.33
N LEU A 239 -6.84 -20.83 0.03
CA LEU A 239 -8.04 -20.53 -0.77
C LEU A 239 -8.06 -21.33 -2.07
N THR A 240 -9.22 -21.41 -2.70
CA THR A 240 -9.41 -21.99 -4.03
C THR A 240 -10.08 -20.93 -4.92
N TRP A 241 -9.50 -20.67 -6.11
CA TRP A 241 -10.06 -19.81 -7.13
C TRP A 241 -10.41 -20.63 -8.37
N ARG A 242 -11.72 -20.68 -8.74
CA ARG A 242 -12.21 -21.49 -9.88
C ARG A 242 -11.67 -22.93 -9.87
N GLY A 243 -11.57 -23.54 -8.70
CA GLY A 243 -11.03 -24.90 -8.53
C GLY A 243 -9.51 -24.99 -8.39
N LEU A 244 -8.76 -23.91 -8.63
CA LEU A 244 -7.31 -23.87 -8.45
C LEU A 244 -6.96 -23.57 -6.98
N PRO A 245 -6.23 -24.44 -6.26
CA PRO A 245 -5.78 -24.15 -4.89
C PRO A 245 -4.65 -23.10 -4.90
N LEU A 246 -4.76 -22.11 -4.03
CA LEU A 246 -3.81 -21.00 -3.88
C LEU A 246 -3.45 -20.81 -2.40
N THR A 247 -2.23 -20.36 -2.15
CA THR A 247 -1.77 -19.92 -0.83
C THR A 247 -1.56 -18.42 -0.86
N LEU A 248 -2.32 -17.70 -0.04
CA LEU A 248 -2.19 -16.27 0.16
C LEU A 248 -1.39 -16.02 1.45
N PRO A 249 -0.18 -15.44 1.41
CA PRO A 249 0.65 -15.25 2.61
C PRO A 249 0.20 -14.05 3.46
N PHE A 250 -1.08 -13.73 3.42
CA PHE A 250 -1.73 -12.68 4.18
C PHE A 250 -2.96 -13.22 4.89
N THR A 251 -3.25 -12.70 6.08
CA THR A 251 -4.40 -13.08 6.90
C THR A 251 -5.47 -11.99 6.93
N GLY A 252 -6.72 -12.38 7.16
CA GLY A 252 -7.88 -11.50 7.27
C GLY A 252 -8.75 -11.45 6.01
N ALA A 253 -10.07 -11.31 6.21
CA ALA A 253 -11.06 -11.30 5.13
C ALA A 253 -10.79 -10.22 4.07
N HIS A 254 -10.32 -9.04 4.48
CA HIS A 254 -9.95 -7.97 3.56
C HIS A 254 -8.84 -8.38 2.57
N GLN A 255 -7.91 -9.26 3.00
CA GLN A 255 -6.85 -9.76 2.11
C GLN A 255 -7.39 -10.79 1.12
N VAL A 256 -8.40 -11.57 1.50
CA VAL A 256 -9.11 -12.47 0.57
C VAL A 256 -9.80 -11.66 -0.53
N HIS A 257 -10.45 -10.54 -0.19
CA HIS A 257 -11.07 -9.66 -1.19
C HIS A 257 -10.03 -8.93 -2.06
N ASN A 258 -8.88 -8.53 -1.50
CA ASN A 258 -7.77 -8.00 -2.30
C ASN A 258 -7.24 -9.06 -3.28
N ALA A 259 -7.14 -10.32 -2.83
CA ALA A 259 -6.76 -11.45 -3.68
C ALA A 259 -7.78 -11.70 -4.80
N ALA A 260 -9.10 -11.65 -4.49
CA ALA A 260 -10.16 -11.77 -5.50
C ALA A 260 -10.06 -10.65 -6.55
N THR A 261 -9.80 -9.42 -6.11
CA THR A 261 -9.59 -8.28 -7.02
C THR A 261 -8.36 -8.51 -7.92
N ALA A 262 -7.23 -8.94 -7.35
CA ALA A 262 -6.02 -9.24 -8.12
C ALA A 262 -6.24 -10.38 -9.12
N LEU A 263 -6.91 -11.48 -8.71
CA LEU A 263 -7.24 -12.61 -9.58
C LEU A 263 -8.15 -12.21 -10.74
N THR A 264 -9.13 -11.35 -10.50
CA THR A 264 -10.01 -10.85 -11.55
C THR A 264 -9.24 -9.96 -12.55
N VAL A 265 -8.29 -9.13 -12.09
CA VAL A 265 -7.37 -8.41 -12.97
C VAL A 265 -6.56 -9.37 -13.83
N LEU A 266 -6.00 -10.42 -13.22
CA LEU A 266 -5.20 -11.43 -13.92
C LEU A 266 -6.04 -12.23 -14.94
N ASP A 267 -7.31 -12.49 -14.66
CA ASP A 267 -8.24 -13.08 -15.62
C ASP A 267 -8.46 -12.15 -16.83
N VAL A 268 -8.67 -10.84 -16.61
CA VAL A 268 -8.76 -9.84 -17.70
C VAL A 268 -7.49 -9.82 -18.53
N LEU A 269 -6.30 -9.88 -17.91
CA LEU A 269 -5.03 -9.93 -18.64
C LEU A 269 -4.88 -11.22 -19.46
N ARG A 270 -5.33 -12.37 -18.95
CA ARG A 270 -5.36 -13.65 -19.68
C ARG A 270 -6.24 -13.55 -20.95
N GLU A 271 -7.41 -12.93 -20.82
CA GLU A 271 -8.31 -12.70 -21.95
C GLU A 271 -7.69 -11.76 -23.00
N LYS A 272 -6.83 -10.85 -22.60
CA LYS A 272 -6.09 -9.91 -23.46
C LYS A 272 -4.74 -10.43 -23.94
N HIS A 273 -4.47 -11.72 -23.83
CA HIS A 273 -3.27 -12.37 -24.39
C HIS A 273 -2.07 -12.52 -23.44
N ALA A 274 -2.18 -12.22 -22.16
CA ALA A 274 -1.10 -12.53 -21.22
C ALA A 274 -1.03 -14.04 -20.98
N ASN A 275 0.13 -14.63 -21.23
CA ASN A 275 0.35 -16.05 -20.94
C ASN A 275 0.61 -16.27 -19.44
N ILE A 276 -0.46 -16.27 -18.65
CA ILE A 276 -0.43 -16.50 -17.21
C ILE A 276 -0.96 -17.90 -16.94
N THR A 277 -0.08 -18.84 -16.60
CA THR A 277 -0.47 -20.23 -16.30
C THR A 277 -0.99 -20.38 -14.87
N ASP A 278 -1.61 -21.51 -14.57
CA ASP A 278 -2.05 -21.82 -13.20
C ASP A 278 -0.86 -21.98 -12.24
N GLU A 279 0.26 -22.51 -12.70
CA GLU A 279 1.51 -22.57 -11.94
C GLU A 279 2.05 -21.19 -11.63
N ALA A 280 1.94 -20.24 -12.56
CA ALA A 280 2.34 -18.84 -12.33
C ALA A 280 1.45 -18.18 -11.28
N LEU A 281 0.13 -18.44 -11.29
CA LEU A 281 -0.79 -17.99 -10.23
C LEU A 281 -0.40 -18.55 -8.87
N GLN A 282 -0.18 -19.85 -8.77
CA GLN A 282 0.19 -20.52 -7.51
C GLN A 282 1.52 -19.99 -6.96
N LYS A 283 2.56 -19.92 -7.81
CA LYS A 283 3.88 -19.44 -7.43
C LYS A 283 3.88 -17.98 -7.06
N GLY A 284 3.23 -17.13 -7.86
CA GLY A 284 3.17 -15.69 -7.65
C GLY A 284 2.44 -15.34 -6.36
N PHE A 285 1.29 -15.98 -6.11
CA PHE A 285 0.54 -15.77 -4.86
C PHE A 285 1.37 -16.18 -3.63
N ALA A 286 1.95 -17.37 -3.65
CA ALA A 286 2.72 -17.89 -2.52
C ALA A 286 4.00 -17.08 -2.23
N SER A 287 4.57 -16.40 -3.22
CA SER A 287 5.79 -15.59 -3.09
C SER A 287 5.53 -14.12 -2.72
N ALA A 288 4.28 -13.66 -2.70
CA ALA A 288 3.95 -12.27 -2.41
C ALA A 288 4.36 -11.89 -0.98
N TYR A 289 5.03 -10.75 -0.84
CA TYR A 289 5.48 -10.24 0.45
C TYR A 289 5.36 -8.72 0.52
N ILE A 290 4.83 -8.24 1.64
CA ILE A 290 4.72 -6.81 1.96
C ILE A 290 5.11 -6.63 3.44
N PRO A 291 6.12 -5.81 3.75
CA PRO A 291 6.49 -5.54 5.14
C PRO A 291 5.35 -4.82 5.88
N ALA A 292 5.29 -5.02 7.19
CA ALA A 292 4.31 -4.39 8.08
C ALA A 292 2.83 -4.56 7.64
N ARG A 293 2.48 -5.73 7.10
CA ARG A 293 1.10 -6.17 6.86
C ARG A 293 0.82 -7.45 7.63
N MET A 294 0.47 -7.32 8.91
CA MET A 294 0.39 -8.43 9.87
C MET A 294 1.64 -9.32 9.81
N GLU A 295 2.79 -8.68 9.67
CA GLU A 295 4.09 -9.34 9.54
C GLU A 295 4.46 -10.03 10.85
N ILE A 296 4.78 -11.31 10.80
CA ILE A 296 5.26 -12.07 11.94
C ILE A 296 6.78 -11.89 12.06
N LEU A 297 7.23 -11.14 13.05
CA LEU A 297 8.66 -10.90 13.33
C LEU A 297 9.28 -12.01 14.19
N SER A 298 8.47 -12.65 15.05
CA SER A 298 8.86 -13.80 15.88
C SER A 298 7.64 -14.67 16.16
N GLN A 299 7.85 -15.97 16.30
CA GLN A 299 6.79 -16.93 16.62
C GLN A 299 6.72 -17.27 18.12
N LYS A 300 7.82 -17.13 18.86
CA LYS A 300 7.89 -17.36 20.31
C LYS A 300 8.89 -16.41 20.97
N PRO A 301 8.41 -15.39 21.72
CA PRO A 301 7.00 -14.93 21.79
C PRO A 301 6.49 -14.50 20.42
N LEU A 302 5.16 -14.55 20.21
CA LEU A 302 4.57 -14.07 18.98
C LEU A 302 4.69 -12.54 18.91
N VAL A 303 5.35 -12.03 17.86
CA VAL A 303 5.50 -10.59 17.60
C VAL A 303 4.93 -10.27 16.23
N LEU A 304 3.89 -9.45 16.20
CA LEU A 304 3.19 -9.00 15.00
C LEU A 304 3.45 -7.52 14.74
N LEU A 305 3.66 -7.17 13.48
CA LEU A 305 3.84 -5.81 13.01
C LEU A 305 2.80 -5.46 11.95
N ASP A 306 2.04 -4.39 12.19
CA ASP A 306 1.06 -3.87 11.23
C ASP A 306 1.15 -2.34 11.09
N GLY A 307 1.30 -1.87 9.87
CA GLY A 307 1.39 -0.44 9.52
C GLY A 307 0.03 0.25 9.32
N GLY A 308 -1.09 -0.42 9.57
CA GLY A 308 -2.43 0.13 9.44
C GLY A 308 -2.64 1.35 10.33
N HIS A 309 -3.33 2.39 9.80
CA HIS A 309 -3.37 3.69 10.48
C HIS A 309 -4.70 4.44 10.31
N ASN A 310 -5.72 3.82 9.73
CA ASN A 310 -7.05 4.41 9.56
C ASN A 310 -8.15 3.47 10.09
N PRO A 311 -9.39 3.93 10.25
CA PRO A 311 -10.48 3.10 10.79
C PRO A 311 -10.72 1.79 10.03
N GLY A 312 -10.55 1.78 8.70
CA GLY A 312 -10.66 0.56 7.90
C GLY A 312 -9.58 -0.48 8.24
N CYS A 313 -8.32 -0.01 8.45
CA CYS A 313 -7.23 -0.87 8.92
C CYS A 313 -7.47 -1.34 10.37
N ALA A 314 -8.00 -0.48 11.24
CA ALA A 314 -8.34 -0.84 12.61
C ALA A 314 -9.40 -1.96 12.66
N SER A 315 -10.44 -1.88 11.82
CA SER A 315 -11.45 -2.94 11.68
C SER A 315 -10.82 -4.25 11.22
N ALA A 316 -9.89 -4.19 10.26
CA ALA A 316 -9.18 -5.37 9.77
C ALA A 316 -8.31 -6.01 10.86
N LEU A 317 -7.55 -5.21 11.62
CA LEU A 317 -6.75 -5.66 12.76
C LEU A 317 -7.64 -6.27 13.86
N HIS A 318 -8.74 -5.59 14.21
CA HIS A 318 -9.74 -6.10 15.16
C HIS A 318 -10.20 -7.52 14.82
N GLU A 319 -10.61 -7.76 13.57
CA GLU A 319 -11.07 -9.08 13.14
C GLU A 319 -9.97 -10.16 13.21
N VAL A 320 -8.73 -9.82 12.88
CA VAL A 320 -7.59 -10.73 13.00
C VAL A 320 -7.29 -11.06 14.47
N LEU A 321 -7.25 -10.05 15.35
CA LEU A 321 -7.03 -10.25 16.79
C LEU A 321 -8.14 -11.11 17.40
N LYS A 322 -9.40 -10.84 17.08
CA LYS A 322 -10.57 -11.58 17.53
C LYS A 322 -10.56 -13.03 17.06
N THR A 323 -10.20 -13.25 15.79
CA THR A 323 -10.25 -14.59 15.18
C THR A 323 -9.11 -15.49 15.63
N HIS A 324 -7.89 -14.95 15.72
CA HIS A 324 -6.68 -15.75 15.89
C HIS A 324 -6.02 -15.61 17.26
N LEU A 325 -6.31 -14.55 18.00
CA LEU A 325 -5.62 -14.24 19.26
C LEU A 325 -6.58 -14.04 20.46
N SER A 326 -7.86 -14.40 20.31
CA SER A 326 -8.82 -14.33 21.40
C SER A 326 -8.35 -15.14 22.63
N GLY A 327 -8.39 -14.52 23.81
CA GLY A 327 -7.95 -15.13 25.08
C GLY A 327 -6.44 -15.18 25.26
N ARG A 328 -5.64 -14.57 24.40
CA ARG A 328 -4.17 -14.41 24.59
C ARG A 328 -3.88 -13.13 25.37
N HIS A 329 -2.80 -13.13 26.14
CA HIS A 329 -2.25 -11.92 26.77
C HIS A 329 -1.51 -11.09 25.74
N ILE A 330 -2.08 -9.94 25.36
CA ILE A 330 -1.56 -9.11 24.28
C ILE A 330 -1.10 -7.77 24.85
N THR A 331 0.19 -7.46 24.63
CA THR A 331 0.74 -6.12 24.81
C THR A 331 0.82 -5.43 23.44
N ALA A 332 0.40 -4.17 23.36
CA ALA A 332 0.55 -3.36 22.15
C ALA A 332 1.67 -2.32 22.31
N VAL A 333 2.44 -2.08 21.23
CA VAL A 333 3.21 -0.85 21.02
C VAL A 333 2.52 -0.05 19.94
N MET A 334 2.16 1.20 20.25
CA MET A 334 1.33 2.01 19.37
C MET A 334 1.91 3.42 19.15
N GLY A 335 1.89 3.87 17.88
CA GLY A 335 2.29 5.22 17.51
C GLY A 335 1.54 5.69 16.27
N MET A 336 0.89 6.86 16.35
CA MET A 336 -0.04 7.34 15.33
C MET A 336 0.30 8.77 14.87
N MET A 337 -0.22 9.12 13.67
CA MET A 337 -0.14 10.47 13.13
C MET A 337 -1.33 11.31 13.62
N ALA A 338 -1.11 12.61 13.90
CA ALA A 338 -2.12 13.52 14.43
C ALA A 338 -3.26 13.85 13.44
N ASP A 339 -3.04 13.60 12.14
CA ASP A 339 -4.03 13.80 11.08
C ASP A 339 -4.94 12.57 10.88
N LYS A 340 -4.80 11.53 11.72
CA LYS A 340 -5.60 10.30 11.64
C LYS A 340 -6.59 10.23 12.80
N ASP A 341 -7.68 9.48 12.60
CA ASP A 341 -8.71 9.25 13.62
C ASP A 341 -8.22 8.20 14.63
N SER A 342 -7.37 8.65 15.57
CA SER A 342 -6.79 7.82 16.62
C SER A 342 -7.83 7.29 17.59
N MET A 343 -8.86 8.07 17.91
CA MET A 343 -9.92 7.66 18.81
C MET A 343 -10.70 6.47 18.24
N ARG A 344 -11.07 6.53 16.96
CA ARG A 344 -11.76 5.42 16.31
C ARG A 344 -10.88 4.19 16.13
N TYR A 345 -9.59 4.40 15.89
CA TYR A 345 -8.61 3.32 15.83
C TYR A 345 -8.49 2.60 17.18
N LEU A 346 -8.36 3.36 18.27
CA LEU A 346 -8.26 2.84 19.64
C LEU A 346 -9.57 2.14 20.09
N GLU A 347 -10.73 2.71 19.79
CA GLU A 347 -12.04 2.11 20.11
C GLU A 347 -12.15 0.67 19.57
N LEU A 348 -11.62 0.42 18.38
CA LEU A 348 -11.69 -0.89 17.74
C LEU A 348 -10.60 -1.85 18.23
N THR A 349 -9.39 -1.37 18.48
CA THR A 349 -8.24 -2.24 18.73
C THR A 349 -7.86 -2.39 20.19
N ALA A 350 -7.97 -1.32 20.98
CA ALA A 350 -7.55 -1.31 22.38
C ALA A 350 -8.27 -2.33 23.30
N PRO A 351 -9.55 -2.70 23.08
CA PRO A 351 -10.19 -3.75 23.87
C PRO A 351 -9.54 -5.13 23.79
N HIS A 352 -8.67 -5.36 22.81
CA HIS A 352 -7.89 -6.61 22.70
C HIS A 352 -6.61 -6.61 23.50
N PHE A 353 -6.17 -5.46 24.01
CA PHE A 353 -4.87 -5.29 24.64
C PHE A 353 -5.01 -5.20 26.17
N GLU A 354 -4.21 -5.97 26.89
CA GLU A 354 -4.09 -5.84 28.35
C GLU A 354 -3.20 -4.64 28.75
N ARG A 355 -2.21 -4.36 27.89
CA ARG A 355 -1.28 -3.24 28.05
C ARG A 355 -1.04 -2.55 26.73
N ILE A 356 -0.94 -1.22 26.76
CA ILE A 356 -0.56 -0.38 25.63
C ILE A 356 0.65 0.47 26.00
N ILE A 357 1.72 0.36 25.22
CA ILE A 357 2.87 1.24 25.28
C ILE A 357 2.78 2.21 24.11
N THR A 358 2.57 3.48 24.38
CA THR A 358 2.53 4.50 23.34
C THR A 358 3.91 5.08 23.07
N VAL A 359 4.23 5.38 21.82
CA VAL A 359 5.51 5.97 21.43
C VAL A 359 5.31 6.95 20.28
N ARG A 360 6.15 8.00 20.22
CA ARG A 360 6.10 8.99 19.13
C ARG A 360 7.05 8.58 18.00
N PRO A 361 6.56 8.28 16.79
CA PRO A 361 7.41 8.14 15.59
C PRO A 361 8.15 9.45 15.26
N GLN A 362 9.33 9.36 14.66
CA GLN A 362 10.16 10.52 14.27
C GLN A 362 9.61 11.25 13.03
N ASN A 363 8.37 11.67 13.11
CA ASN A 363 7.72 12.46 12.07
C ASN A 363 7.09 13.70 12.73
N PRO A 364 7.24 14.91 12.15
CA PRO A 364 6.65 16.13 12.72
C PRO A 364 5.14 16.06 12.95
N ARG A 365 4.42 15.27 12.14
CA ARG A 365 2.97 15.08 12.24
C ARG A 365 2.53 14.01 13.24
N SER A 366 3.47 13.35 13.95
CA SER A 366 3.12 12.31 14.91
C SER A 366 2.48 12.89 16.17
N LEU A 367 1.48 12.21 16.69
CA LEU A 367 1.00 12.44 18.06
C LEU A 367 2.15 12.22 19.05
N SER A 368 2.18 12.99 20.14
CA SER A 368 3.10 12.68 21.24
C SER A 368 2.71 11.38 21.94
N ALA A 369 3.68 10.71 22.55
CA ALA A 369 3.41 9.48 23.29
C ALA A 369 2.38 9.71 24.40
N GLU A 370 2.47 10.85 25.09
CA GLU A 370 1.57 11.25 26.17
C GLU A 370 0.14 11.50 25.65
N ALA A 371 -0.01 12.25 24.54
CA ALA A 371 -1.33 12.53 23.98
C ALA A 371 -2.03 11.24 23.55
N LEU A 372 -1.31 10.34 22.87
CA LEU A 372 -1.86 9.04 22.47
C LEU A 372 -2.16 8.15 23.69
N ALA A 373 -1.34 8.23 24.76
CA ALA A 373 -1.60 7.52 26.00
C ALA A 373 -2.88 8.02 26.70
N ASP A 374 -3.11 9.33 26.72
CA ASP A 374 -4.31 9.90 27.33
C ASP A 374 -5.58 9.47 26.57
N GLU A 375 -5.56 9.40 25.24
CA GLU A 375 -6.64 8.84 24.45
C GLU A 375 -6.83 7.33 24.72
N ALA A 376 -5.74 6.56 24.78
CA ALA A 376 -5.80 5.10 24.97
C ALA A 376 -6.33 4.69 26.35
N LYS A 377 -6.15 5.51 27.39
CA LYS A 377 -6.68 5.28 28.76
C LYS A 377 -8.22 5.20 28.80
N HIS A 378 -8.94 5.72 27.80
CA HIS A 378 -10.37 5.56 27.71
C HIS A 378 -10.80 4.11 27.41
N PHE A 379 -9.89 3.30 26.85
CA PHE A 379 -10.18 1.96 26.36
C PHE A 379 -9.33 0.85 27.02
N CYS A 380 -8.17 1.19 27.58
CA CYS A 380 -7.25 0.24 28.21
C CYS A 380 -6.79 0.78 29.59
N LYS A 381 -6.71 -0.09 30.60
CA LYS A 381 -6.35 0.31 31.98
C LYS A 381 -4.84 0.48 32.19
N ASP A 382 -4.02 -0.34 31.54
CA ASP A 382 -2.55 -0.27 31.64
C ASP A 382 -1.98 0.39 30.39
N VAL A 383 -1.79 1.70 30.45
CA VAL A 383 -1.25 2.51 29.36
C VAL A 383 -0.05 3.30 29.83
N GLN A 384 1.09 3.16 29.16
CA GLN A 384 2.34 3.80 29.51
C GLN A 384 2.98 4.47 28.28
N PRO A 385 3.35 5.78 28.38
CA PRO A 385 4.11 6.43 27.34
C PRO A 385 5.59 6.01 27.40
N ALA A 386 6.21 5.87 26.23
CA ALA A 386 7.63 5.59 26.06
C ALA A 386 8.37 6.81 25.50
N GLN A 387 9.63 6.99 25.92
CA GLN A 387 10.46 8.12 25.50
C GLN A 387 11.17 7.91 24.16
N SER A 388 11.31 6.64 23.73
CA SER A 388 11.95 6.25 22.47
C SER A 388 11.45 4.89 21.99
N MET A 389 11.75 4.52 20.74
CA MET A 389 11.46 3.18 20.20
C MET A 389 12.10 2.08 21.04
N LYS A 390 13.34 2.30 21.49
CA LYS A 390 14.04 1.35 22.36
C LYS A 390 13.33 1.19 23.71
N ASP A 391 12.96 2.30 24.36
CA ASP A 391 12.19 2.29 25.62
C ASP A 391 10.82 1.60 25.44
N ALA A 392 10.17 1.81 24.30
CA ALA A 392 8.89 1.15 23.98
C ALA A 392 9.04 -0.37 23.92
N ILE A 393 10.04 -0.87 23.19
CA ILE A 393 10.32 -2.30 23.09
C ILE A 393 10.78 -2.90 24.45
N GLU A 394 11.51 -2.16 25.26
CA GLU A 394 11.91 -2.59 26.61
C GLU A 394 10.69 -2.71 27.55
N LYS A 395 9.81 -1.71 27.58
CA LYS A 395 8.56 -1.71 28.36
C LYS A 395 7.57 -2.78 27.91
N ALA A 396 7.51 -3.04 26.61
CA ALA A 396 6.63 -4.03 26.01
C ALA A 396 7.21 -5.44 25.98
N THR A 397 8.15 -5.75 26.91
CA THR A 397 8.76 -7.11 26.95
C THR A 397 7.70 -8.18 27.17
N VAL A 398 7.66 -9.14 26.27
CA VAL A 398 6.80 -10.32 26.29
C VAL A 398 7.66 -11.60 26.24
N SER A 399 7.13 -12.71 26.73
CA SER A 399 7.81 -14.00 26.79
C SER A 399 6.86 -15.17 26.63
N GLY A 400 7.36 -16.32 26.26
CA GLY A 400 6.58 -17.56 26.19
C GLY A 400 5.39 -17.45 25.23
N ASP A 401 4.19 -17.58 25.77
CA ASP A 401 2.95 -17.57 25.00
C ASP A 401 2.27 -16.19 24.93
N GLU A 402 2.88 -15.14 25.49
CA GLU A 402 2.41 -13.77 25.36
C GLU A 402 2.58 -13.27 23.91
N VAL A 403 1.83 -12.22 23.56
CA VAL A 403 1.83 -11.64 22.23
C VAL A 403 2.19 -10.16 22.28
N LEU A 404 3.07 -9.74 21.40
CA LEU A 404 3.34 -8.33 21.13
C LEU A 404 2.73 -7.95 19.78
N VAL A 405 1.90 -6.90 19.78
CA VAL A 405 1.35 -6.30 18.55
C VAL A 405 1.92 -4.88 18.42
N ILE A 406 2.60 -4.61 17.34
CA ILE A 406 3.14 -3.28 17.01
C ILE A 406 2.27 -2.71 15.90
N CYS A 407 1.56 -1.58 16.17
CA CYS A 407 0.57 -1.06 15.22
C CYS A 407 0.35 0.45 15.31
N GLY A 408 -0.36 1.02 14.32
CA GLY A 408 -0.85 2.40 14.32
C GLY A 408 -0.24 3.31 13.26
N SER A 409 0.92 2.99 12.68
CA SER A 409 1.45 3.70 11.50
C SER A 409 2.60 2.97 10.82
N PHE A 410 2.80 3.26 9.54
CA PHE A 410 4.01 2.83 8.82
C PHE A 410 5.29 3.46 9.38
N PHE A 411 5.22 4.69 9.87
CA PHE A 411 6.38 5.35 10.49
C PHE A 411 6.85 4.61 11.75
N LEU A 412 5.92 4.20 12.62
CA LEU A 412 6.25 3.33 13.74
C LEU A 412 6.85 2.02 13.25
N ALA A 413 6.20 1.37 12.28
CA ALA A 413 6.64 0.07 11.77
C ALA A 413 8.08 0.15 11.24
N SER A 414 8.40 1.18 10.47
CA SER A 414 9.74 1.36 9.87
C SER A 414 10.83 1.58 10.95
N GLU A 415 10.54 2.34 12.00
CA GLU A 415 11.54 2.69 13.03
C GLU A 415 11.77 1.59 14.06
N ILE A 416 10.75 0.77 14.35
CA ILE A 416 10.77 -0.19 15.45
C ILE A 416 11.06 -1.63 15.02
N ARG A 417 10.88 -1.94 13.73
CA ARG A 417 10.96 -3.31 13.19
C ARG A 417 12.29 -4.00 13.51
N ASP A 418 13.40 -3.34 13.21
CA ASP A 418 14.73 -3.93 13.41
C ASP A 418 15.05 -4.11 14.90
N LEU A 419 14.63 -3.18 15.75
CA LEU A 419 14.75 -3.32 17.21
C LEU A 419 13.93 -4.51 17.74
N ALA A 420 12.73 -4.73 17.20
CA ALA A 420 11.91 -5.86 17.59
C ALA A 420 12.53 -7.18 17.11
N ILE A 421 13.06 -7.23 15.88
CA ILE A 421 13.75 -8.40 15.34
C ILE A 421 15.00 -8.70 16.21
N GLU A 422 15.83 -7.71 16.51
CA GLU A 422 17.03 -7.89 17.33
C GLU A 422 16.69 -8.46 18.72
N LYS A 423 15.62 -7.97 19.35
CA LYS A 423 15.21 -8.42 20.67
C LYS A 423 14.58 -9.81 20.70
N TYR A 424 13.77 -10.17 19.69
CA TYR A 424 12.93 -11.37 19.69
C TYR A 424 13.35 -12.45 18.70
N LYS A 425 14.33 -12.18 17.83
CA LYS A 425 14.90 -13.20 16.96
C LYS A 425 15.86 -14.05 17.77
N ALA A 426 15.38 -15.19 18.27
CA ALA A 426 16.21 -16.24 18.86
C ALA A 426 16.93 -17.07 17.80
#